data_4978da503069b079f3dafb9afa4700ca
#
_entry.id   4978da503069b079f3dafb9afa4700ca
#
_cell.length_a   1.000
_cell.length_b   1.000
_cell.length_c   1.000
_cell.angle_alpha   90.00
_cell.angle_beta   90.00
_cell.angle_gamma   90.00
#
_symmetry.space_group_name_H-M   'P 1'
#
loop_
_entity.id
_entity.type
_entity.pdbx_description
1 polymer ?
#
loop_
_entity_poly.entity_id
_entity_poly.type
_entity_poly.pdbx_seq_one_letter_code
_entity_poly.pdbx_strand_id
1 'polypeptide(L)'
;MQTSICSPSSSSSLAILKLNQNPLLGHTVSPRFPLKRRPASTTRARLSAHRESVLKDFQDRRALKIISGLQNLDRENVASVVTAADKGGATHVDIACDAELVKLATSLTTLPVCVSSVDPAQFLPAVEAGALMVEIGNYDSFYEAGIVFSADQILNLTKETRRLLPSVVLSVTVPHTLGLPDQVKLAELLEQEGADIIQTEGGKCSHPSKSGVLGLIEKAAPTLAAAYSVSRAVKIPVMCSSGLSSVTAPMAITAGAAGVGVGSAVNKLNDVVAMIAEVRSIADSLAPSAARLSRPDGAFLKM
;
A
#
# COMPACT_ATOMS: atom_id res chain seq x y z
N MET A 1 37.64 -39.63 28.20
CA MET A 1 36.63 -40.18 29.10
C MET A 1 35.30 -39.82 28.46
N GLN A 2 34.71 -40.63 27.54
CA GLN A 2 33.83 -41.77 27.77
C GLN A 2 32.82 -41.44 28.84
N THR A 3 31.51 -41.41 28.53
CA THR A 3 30.56 -42.45 28.14
C THR A 3 29.24 -41.80 27.74
N SER A 4 28.55 -41.98 26.64
CA SER A 4 27.85 -43.17 26.13
C SER A 4 26.53 -43.56 26.83
N ILE A 5 25.47 -43.72 25.97
CA ILE A 5 24.30 -44.63 26.01
C ILE A 5 23.08 -44.09 26.81
N CYS A 6 21.83 -44.07 26.33
CA CYS A 6 20.99 -45.06 25.65
C CYS A 6 19.68 -44.49 25.21
N SER A 7 19.17 -44.90 24.06
CA SER A 7 17.73 -44.99 23.73
C SER A 7 17.08 -46.20 24.43
N PRO A 8 15.75 -46.25 24.54
CA PRO A 8 15.09 -47.32 23.83
C PRO A 8 13.77 -47.01 23.12
N SER A 9 13.56 -47.72 22.07
CA SER A 9 12.38 -47.97 21.26
C SER A 9 11.37 -48.88 21.97
N SER A 10 10.08 -48.75 21.65
CA SER A 10 9.08 -49.83 21.56
C SER A 10 7.80 -49.27 20.96
N SER A 11 7.43 -49.61 19.75
CA SER A 11 6.78 -50.82 19.20
C SER A 11 5.32 -51.01 19.63
N SER A 12 4.45 -50.83 18.61
CA SER A 12 3.30 -51.69 18.20
C SER A 12 2.11 -51.92 19.14
N SER A 13 0.93 -51.63 18.65
CA SER A 13 -0.12 -52.65 18.58
C SER A 13 -1.27 -52.22 17.65
N LEU A 14 -1.42 -52.98 16.59
CA LEU A 14 -2.63 -53.10 15.74
C LEU A 14 -3.72 -53.81 16.56
N ALA A 15 -4.91 -53.24 16.57
CA ALA A 15 -6.12 -53.97 16.95
C ALA A 15 -7.14 -53.91 15.82
N ILE A 16 -7.24 -55.04 15.13
CA ILE A 16 -8.30 -55.40 14.18
C ILE A 16 -9.53 -55.84 15.00
N LEU A 17 -10.66 -55.21 14.81
CA LEU A 17 -11.94 -55.78 15.22
C LEU A 17 -13.00 -55.67 14.14
N LYS A 18 -13.35 -56.80 13.68
CA LYS A 18 -14.36 -57.44 12.86
C LYS A 18 -15.67 -56.67 12.61
N LEU A 19 -16.07 -56.83 11.34
CA LEU A 19 -17.42 -56.60 10.81
C LEU A 19 -18.49 -57.29 11.65
N ASN A 20 -19.62 -56.58 11.82
CA ASN A 20 -20.91 -57.28 11.92
C ASN A 20 -21.91 -56.52 11.02
N GLN A 21 -22.42 -57.24 10.03
CA GLN A 21 -23.49 -56.83 9.12
C GLN A 21 -24.83 -57.11 9.82
N ASN A 22 -25.73 -56.17 9.73
CA ASN A 22 -27.13 -56.47 9.38
C ASN A 22 -27.93 -55.22 9.01
N PRO A 23 -28.86 -55.32 8.09
CA PRO A 23 -29.50 -54.20 7.39
C PRO A 23 -30.93 -53.98 7.95
N LEU A 24 -31.34 -52.72 8.06
CA LEU A 24 -32.78 -52.40 7.97
C LEU A 24 -32.98 -50.92 7.59
N LEU A 25 -33.75 -50.76 6.54
CA LEU A 25 -34.38 -49.62 5.94
C LEU A 25 -34.66 -48.40 6.84
N GLY A 26 -34.33 -47.21 6.30
CA GLY A 26 -34.84 -45.93 6.78
C GLY A 26 -34.41 -44.83 5.82
N HIS A 27 -35.21 -44.58 4.77
CA HIS A 27 -35.00 -43.43 3.89
C HIS A 27 -35.32 -42.14 4.67
N THR A 28 -34.29 -41.45 5.12
CA THR A 28 -34.42 -40.04 5.49
C THR A 28 -33.84 -39.21 4.35
N VAL A 29 -34.73 -38.62 3.55
CA VAL A 29 -34.37 -37.61 2.54
C VAL A 29 -33.99 -36.35 3.28
N SER A 30 -32.68 -36.07 3.40
CA SER A 30 -32.18 -34.77 3.82
C SER A 30 -32.42 -33.76 2.67
N PRO A 31 -33.05 -32.62 2.93
CA PRO A 31 -33.13 -31.59 1.91
C PRO A 31 -31.74 -31.02 1.64
N ARG A 32 -31.16 -31.33 0.50
CA ARG A 32 -29.99 -30.64 -0.02
C ARG A 32 -30.43 -29.23 -0.41
N PHE A 33 -30.15 -28.26 0.47
CA PHE A 33 -30.17 -26.87 0.06
C PHE A 33 -29.11 -26.66 -1.01
N PRO A 34 -29.44 -26.14 -2.20
CA PRO A 34 -28.43 -25.82 -3.20
C PRO A 34 -27.60 -24.67 -2.65
N LEU A 35 -26.34 -24.94 -2.33
CA LEU A 35 -25.32 -23.89 -2.16
C LEU A 35 -25.31 -23.07 -3.44
N LYS A 36 -25.92 -21.89 -3.42
CA LYS A 36 -25.83 -20.91 -4.50
C LYS A 36 -24.36 -20.55 -4.63
N ARG A 37 -23.66 -21.20 -5.57
CA ARG A 37 -22.35 -20.74 -6.06
C ARG A 37 -22.57 -19.32 -6.57
N ARG A 38 -22.03 -18.32 -5.87
CA ARG A 38 -21.99 -16.95 -6.40
C ARG A 38 -21.26 -17.02 -7.74
N PRO A 39 -21.83 -16.50 -8.82
CA PRO A 39 -21.19 -16.57 -10.12
C PRO A 39 -19.86 -15.80 -10.08
N ALA A 40 -18.79 -16.40 -10.54
CA ALA A 40 -17.46 -15.79 -10.64
C ALA A 40 -17.45 -14.45 -11.43
N SER A 41 -18.44 -14.27 -12.29
CA SER A 41 -18.71 -13.05 -13.05
C SER A 41 -18.98 -11.81 -12.16
N THR A 42 -19.66 -11.97 -11.03
CA THR A 42 -19.99 -10.84 -10.13
C THR A 42 -18.76 -10.36 -9.35
N THR A 43 -17.87 -11.26 -8.97
CA THR A 43 -16.63 -10.89 -8.27
C THR A 43 -15.68 -10.12 -9.21
N ARG A 44 -15.53 -10.58 -10.44
CA ARG A 44 -14.67 -9.91 -11.45
C ARG A 44 -15.21 -8.52 -11.83
N ALA A 45 -16.51 -8.37 -12.00
CA ALA A 45 -17.13 -7.07 -12.26
C ALA A 45 -16.98 -6.08 -11.09
N ARG A 46 -17.06 -6.56 -9.84
CA ARG A 46 -16.83 -5.73 -8.65
C ARG A 46 -15.37 -5.26 -8.55
N LEU A 47 -14.42 -6.14 -8.78
CA LEU A 47 -12.99 -5.79 -8.79
C LEU A 47 -12.66 -4.79 -9.90
N SER A 48 -13.25 -4.92 -11.10
CA SER A 48 -13.10 -3.96 -12.18
C SER A 48 -13.64 -2.58 -11.81
N ALA A 49 -14.82 -2.50 -11.22
CA ALA A 49 -15.41 -1.23 -10.79
C ALA A 49 -14.59 -0.55 -9.68
N HIS A 50 -14.06 -1.32 -8.73
CA HIS A 50 -13.16 -0.79 -7.70
C HIS A 50 -11.84 -0.29 -8.30
N ARG A 51 -11.27 -1.02 -9.24
CA ARG A 51 -10.05 -0.60 -9.95
C ARG A 51 -10.24 0.74 -10.65
N GLU A 52 -11.34 0.90 -11.39
CA GLU A 52 -11.66 2.17 -12.07
C GLU A 52 -11.84 3.32 -11.07
N SER A 53 -12.53 3.05 -9.96
CA SER A 53 -12.74 4.06 -8.89
C SER A 53 -11.43 4.53 -8.27
N VAL A 54 -10.53 3.59 -7.95
CA VAL A 54 -9.20 3.92 -7.40
C VAL A 54 -8.36 4.72 -8.40
N LEU A 55 -8.29 4.27 -9.66
CA LEU A 55 -7.47 4.92 -10.68
C LEU A 55 -8.02 6.28 -11.11
N LYS A 56 -9.30 6.56 -10.83
CA LYS A 56 -9.91 7.86 -11.15
C LYS A 56 -9.21 9.03 -10.44
N ASP A 57 -8.86 8.89 -9.17
CA ASP A 57 -8.16 9.95 -8.43
C ASP A 57 -6.77 10.24 -9.01
N PHE A 58 -6.12 9.22 -9.58
CA PHE A 58 -4.86 9.39 -10.31
C PHE A 58 -5.08 10.07 -11.67
N GLN A 59 -6.12 9.70 -12.42
CA GLN A 59 -6.48 10.35 -13.69
C GLN A 59 -6.80 11.82 -13.47
N ASP A 60 -7.50 12.13 -12.39
CA ASP A 60 -7.84 13.51 -11.99
C ASP A 60 -6.64 14.26 -11.38
N ARG A 61 -5.47 13.62 -11.24
CA ARG A 61 -4.21 14.16 -10.67
C ARG A 61 -4.38 14.74 -9.27
N ARG A 62 -5.17 14.08 -8.45
CA ARG A 62 -5.49 14.50 -7.07
C ARG A 62 -5.29 13.38 -6.05
N ALA A 63 -4.70 12.27 -6.46
CA ALA A 63 -4.49 11.15 -5.54
C ALA A 63 -3.58 11.57 -4.37
N LEU A 64 -4.04 11.31 -3.15
CA LEU A 64 -3.31 11.52 -1.90
C LEU A 64 -3.32 10.22 -1.10
N LYS A 65 -2.16 9.57 -0.98
CA LYS A 65 -1.92 8.37 -0.19
C LYS A 65 -1.29 8.73 1.13
N ILE A 66 -1.90 8.31 2.24
CA ILE A 66 -1.26 8.38 3.56
C ILE A 66 -0.68 7.01 3.88
N ILE A 67 0.62 6.98 4.19
CA ILE A 67 1.41 5.76 4.35
C ILE A 67 1.72 5.55 5.82
N SER A 68 1.20 4.48 6.40
CA SER A 68 1.51 4.06 7.78
C SER A 68 2.91 3.43 7.87
N GLY A 69 3.29 2.69 6.85
CA GLY A 69 4.59 2.00 6.74
C GLY A 69 4.46 0.49 6.70
N LEU A 70 5.32 -0.13 5.88
CA LEU A 70 5.30 -1.56 5.57
C LEU A 70 5.53 -2.46 6.79
N GLN A 71 6.28 -2.00 7.80
CA GLN A 71 6.57 -2.76 9.03
C GLN A 71 5.82 -2.23 10.26
N ASN A 72 4.88 -1.31 10.06
CA ASN A 72 4.08 -0.81 11.17
C ASN A 72 2.93 -1.77 11.48
N LEU A 73 3.14 -2.63 12.47
CA LEU A 73 2.16 -3.59 12.97
C LEU A 73 1.44 -3.12 14.24
N ASP A 74 1.75 -1.91 14.73
CA ASP A 74 1.08 -1.31 15.89
C ASP A 74 -0.35 -0.90 15.52
N ARG A 75 -1.32 -1.62 16.07
CA ARG A 75 -2.75 -1.45 15.78
C ARG A 75 -3.28 -0.05 16.16
N GLU A 76 -2.79 0.54 17.23
CA GLU A 76 -3.23 1.86 17.69
C GLU A 76 -2.68 2.96 16.79
N ASN A 77 -1.41 2.84 16.41
CA ASN A 77 -0.80 3.76 15.47
C ASN A 77 -1.45 3.66 14.09
N VAL A 78 -1.64 2.44 13.56
CA VAL A 78 -2.34 2.21 12.28
C VAL A 78 -3.76 2.79 12.33
N ALA A 79 -4.53 2.57 13.41
CA ALA A 79 -5.87 3.15 13.55
C ALA A 79 -5.85 4.69 13.53
N SER A 80 -4.86 5.29 14.18
CA SER A 80 -4.67 6.76 14.19
C SER A 80 -4.36 7.29 12.80
N VAL A 81 -3.46 6.63 12.05
CA VAL A 81 -3.09 7.01 10.67
C VAL A 81 -4.28 6.84 9.72
N VAL A 82 -5.01 5.73 9.80
CA VAL A 82 -6.23 5.48 8.99
C VAL A 82 -7.29 6.54 9.27
N THR A 83 -7.53 6.87 10.55
CA THR A 83 -8.47 7.91 10.95
C THR A 83 -8.03 9.29 10.43
N ALA A 84 -6.73 9.58 10.49
CA ALA A 84 -6.20 10.83 9.99
C ALA A 84 -6.32 10.94 8.46
N ALA A 85 -6.08 9.85 7.73
CA ALA A 85 -6.29 9.80 6.29
C ALA A 85 -7.75 10.10 5.92
N ASP A 86 -8.70 9.41 6.56
CA ASP A 86 -10.15 9.57 6.31
C ASP A 86 -10.62 11.01 6.63
N LYS A 87 -10.34 11.50 7.83
CA LYS A 87 -10.81 12.81 8.29
C LYS A 87 -10.05 14.00 7.70
N GLY A 88 -8.83 13.76 7.24
CA GLY A 88 -7.97 14.75 6.58
C GLY A 88 -8.25 14.93 5.09
N GLY A 89 -8.98 14.00 4.45
CA GLY A 89 -9.34 14.10 3.03
C GLY A 89 -8.34 13.46 2.09
N ALA A 90 -7.67 12.38 2.55
CA ALA A 90 -6.90 11.51 1.65
C ALA A 90 -7.82 10.74 0.70
N THR A 91 -7.27 10.22 -0.39
CA THR A 91 -8.00 9.39 -1.37
C THR A 91 -7.85 7.90 -1.08
N HIS A 92 -6.77 7.48 -0.42
CA HIS A 92 -6.51 6.10 0.01
C HIS A 92 -5.44 6.07 1.12
N VAL A 93 -5.34 4.95 1.78
CA VAL A 93 -4.38 4.73 2.86
C VAL A 93 -3.57 3.47 2.59
N ASP A 94 -2.30 3.49 2.95
CA ASP A 94 -1.37 2.36 2.81
C ASP A 94 -0.89 1.89 4.18
N ILE A 95 -1.00 0.59 4.43
CA ILE A 95 -0.65 -0.07 5.68
C ILE A 95 0.22 -1.31 5.44
N ALA A 96 0.78 -1.87 6.50
CA ALA A 96 1.48 -3.14 6.43
C ALA A 96 0.57 -4.26 5.89
N CYS A 97 1.14 -5.22 5.15
CA CYS A 97 0.40 -6.33 4.55
C CYS A 97 0.05 -7.39 5.60
N ASP A 98 -0.96 -7.09 6.40
CA ASP A 98 -1.50 -7.96 7.44
C ASP A 98 -3.04 -7.98 7.37
N ALA A 99 -3.64 -9.17 7.34
CA ALA A 99 -5.08 -9.33 7.17
C ALA A 99 -5.90 -8.74 8.34
N GLU A 100 -5.36 -8.78 9.57
CA GLU A 100 -6.05 -8.23 10.74
C GLU A 100 -5.96 -6.68 10.76
N LEU A 101 -4.86 -6.11 10.29
CA LEU A 101 -4.76 -4.66 10.08
C LEU A 101 -5.67 -4.19 8.96
N VAL A 102 -5.84 -4.97 7.88
CA VAL A 102 -6.82 -4.66 6.82
C VAL A 102 -8.24 -4.64 7.37
N LYS A 103 -8.63 -5.64 8.17
CA LYS A 103 -9.94 -5.66 8.83
C LYS A 103 -10.15 -4.47 9.76
N LEU A 104 -9.11 -4.10 10.53
CA LEU A 104 -9.15 -2.91 11.36
C LEU A 104 -9.34 -1.65 10.49
N ALA A 105 -8.54 -1.45 9.47
CA ALA A 105 -8.61 -0.28 8.60
C ALA A 105 -9.99 -0.16 7.93
N THR A 106 -10.50 -1.24 7.34
CA THR A 106 -11.83 -1.25 6.68
C THR A 106 -13.00 -1.05 7.65
N SER A 107 -12.81 -1.26 8.95
CA SER A 107 -13.81 -0.92 9.98
C SER A 107 -13.80 0.57 10.35
N LEU A 108 -12.72 1.29 10.09
CA LEU A 108 -12.52 2.69 10.48
C LEU A 108 -12.75 3.68 9.32
N THR A 109 -12.60 3.23 8.07
CA THR A 109 -12.73 4.09 6.89
C THR A 109 -13.41 3.38 5.72
N THR A 110 -13.98 4.17 4.82
CA THR A 110 -14.44 3.71 3.49
C THR A 110 -13.41 3.97 2.38
N LEU A 111 -12.28 4.57 2.71
CA LEU A 111 -11.21 4.78 1.75
C LEU A 111 -10.66 3.44 1.25
N PRO A 112 -10.23 3.35 -0.02
CA PRO A 112 -9.44 2.23 -0.50
C PRO A 112 -8.22 1.98 0.38
N VAL A 113 -8.07 0.74 0.84
CA VAL A 113 -6.90 0.30 1.61
C VAL A 113 -5.92 -0.34 0.65
N CYS A 114 -4.70 0.19 0.63
CA CYS A 114 -3.51 -0.37 0.00
C CYS A 114 -2.72 -1.14 1.07
N VAL A 115 -2.10 -2.23 0.69
CA VAL A 115 -1.16 -2.96 1.56
C VAL A 115 0.20 -3.09 0.88
N SER A 116 1.26 -2.83 1.65
CA SER A 116 2.64 -2.87 1.15
C SER A 116 3.40 -4.08 1.65
N SER A 117 4.08 -4.78 0.75
CA SER A 117 4.98 -5.91 1.05
C SER A 117 6.05 -6.07 -0.03
N VAL A 118 7.10 -6.82 0.30
CA VAL A 118 8.09 -7.36 -0.64
C VAL A 118 7.97 -8.88 -0.80
N ASP A 119 6.91 -9.46 -0.26
CA ASP A 119 6.58 -10.89 -0.40
C ASP A 119 5.21 -11.03 -1.08
N PRO A 120 5.16 -11.42 -2.35
CA PRO A 120 3.90 -11.58 -3.09
C PRO A 120 2.89 -12.54 -2.46
N ALA A 121 3.37 -13.53 -1.68
CA ALA A 121 2.49 -14.50 -1.03
C ALA A 121 1.60 -13.88 0.06
N GLN A 122 2.01 -12.76 0.64
CA GLN A 122 1.25 -12.06 1.69
C GLN A 122 0.05 -11.30 1.13
N PHE A 123 0.03 -10.95 -0.15
CA PHE A 123 -1.02 -10.10 -0.70
C PHE A 123 -2.39 -10.77 -0.77
N LEU A 124 -2.46 -12.07 -1.10
CA LEU A 124 -3.75 -12.74 -1.27
C LEU A 124 -4.60 -12.72 0.01
N PRO A 125 -4.08 -13.10 1.20
CA PRO A 125 -4.85 -13.00 2.45
C PRO A 125 -5.32 -11.57 2.77
N ALA A 126 -4.50 -10.56 2.47
CA ALA A 126 -4.85 -9.16 2.70
C ALA A 126 -5.96 -8.68 1.75
N VAL A 127 -5.93 -9.08 0.48
CA VAL A 127 -6.99 -8.79 -0.50
C VAL A 127 -8.29 -9.50 -0.11
N GLU A 128 -8.24 -10.74 0.36
CA GLU A 128 -9.40 -11.47 0.87
C GLU A 128 -9.98 -10.81 2.13
N ALA A 129 -9.14 -10.15 2.94
CA ALA A 129 -9.56 -9.38 4.11
C ALA A 129 -10.19 -8.01 3.74
N GLY A 130 -10.04 -7.54 2.50
CA GLY A 130 -10.67 -6.32 2.00
C GLY A 130 -9.74 -5.26 1.41
N ALA A 131 -8.43 -5.52 1.29
CA ALA A 131 -7.53 -4.61 0.60
C ALA A 131 -7.91 -4.50 -0.89
N LEU A 132 -7.94 -3.29 -1.43
CA LEU A 132 -8.29 -3.00 -2.82
C LEU A 132 -7.09 -2.72 -3.71
N MET A 133 -5.95 -2.46 -3.09
CA MET A 133 -4.67 -2.17 -3.74
C MET A 133 -3.56 -2.96 -3.05
N VAL A 134 -2.54 -3.29 -3.81
CA VAL A 134 -1.29 -3.84 -3.28
C VAL A 134 -0.11 -3.03 -3.80
N GLU A 135 0.94 -2.91 -2.99
CA GLU A 135 2.16 -2.21 -3.35
C GLU A 135 3.40 -3.04 -3.06
N ILE A 136 4.26 -3.18 -4.06
CA ILE A 136 5.62 -3.63 -3.88
C ILE A 136 6.44 -2.38 -3.58
N GLY A 137 6.87 -2.19 -2.33
CA GLY A 137 7.54 -0.95 -2.01
C GLY A 137 7.70 -0.64 -0.54
N ASN A 138 8.00 0.64 -0.26
CA ASN A 138 8.30 1.16 1.08
C ASN A 138 9.58 0.54 1.68
N TYR A 139 10.69 0.62 0.94
CA TYR A 139 11.94 -0.10 1.25
C TYR A 139 12.76 0.51 2.39
N ASP A 140 12.40 1.67 2.93
CA ASP A 140 13.16 2.41 3.93
C ASP A 140 13.65 1.56 5.10
N SER A 141 12.77 0.73 5.66
CA SER A 141 13.09 -0.16 6.77
C SER A 141 14.08 -1.27 6.40
N PHE A 142 14.11 -1.67 5.12
CA PHE A 142 15.07 -2.65 4.62
C PHE A 142 16.45 -2.02 4.44
N TYR A 143 16.53 -0.78 3.96
CA TYR A 143 17.79 -0.06 3.83
C TYR A 143 18.48 0.15 5.20
N GLU A 144 17.68 0.40 6.25
CA GLU A 144 18.19 0.48 7.63
C GLU A 144 18.80 -0.84 8.11
N ALA A 145 18.30 -1.96 7.61
CA ALA A 145 18.83 -3.31 7.84
C ALA A 145 19.97 -3.70 6.86
N GLY A 146 20.39 -2.80 5.97
CA GLY A 146 21.43 -3.06 4.97
C GLY A 146 20.94 -3.88 3.77
N ILE A 147 19.63 -4.05 3.59
CA ILE A 147 19.04 -4.79 2.46
C ILE A 147 18.70 -3.81 1.35
N VAL A 148 19.19 -4.08 0.14
CA VAL A 148 18.94 -3.27 -1.06
C VAL A 148 18.35 -4.14 -2.14
N PHE A 149 17.31 -3.65 -2.82
CA PHE A 149 16.64 -4.35 -3.91
C PHE A 149 17.20 -3.92 -5.26
N SER A 150 17.59 -4.89 -6.09
CA SER A 150 17.99 -4.63 -7.47
C SER A 150 16.77 -4.45 -8.38
N ALA A 151 16.96 -3.85 -9.56
CA ALA A 151 15.91 -3.70 -10.56
C ALA A 151 15.29 -5.05 -10.96
N ASP A 152 16.13 -6.10 -11.13
CA ASP A 152 15.65 -7.44 -11.49
C ASP A 152 14.81 -8.09 -10.38
N GLN A 153 15.16 -7.87 -9.11
CA GLN A 153 14.36 -8.35 -7.99
C GLN A 153 12.98 -7.71 -7.99
N ILE A 154 12.89 -6.39 -8.14
CA ILE A 154 11.61 -5.68 -8.19
C ILE A 154 10.77 -6.13 -9.39
N LEU A 155 11.40 -6.31 -10.56
CA LEU A 155 10.70 -6.81 -11.75
C LEU A 155 10.14 -8.22 -11.54
N ASN A 156 10.90 -9.12 -10.91
CA ASN A 156 10.44 -10.47 -10.63
C ASN A 156 9.28 -10.48 -9.61
N LEU A 157 9.36 -9.67 -8.55
CA LEU A 157 8.25 -9.51 -7.59
C LEU A 157 6.99 -9.00 -8.28
N THR A 158 7.12 -8.07 -9.23
CA THR A 158 6.01 -7.53 -10.02
C THR A 158 5.34 -8.60 -10.88
N LYS A 159 6.13 -9.39 -11.60
CA LYS A 159 5.64 -10.52 -12.40
C LYS A 159 4.88 -11.53 -11.57
N GLU A 160 5.46 -11.92 -10.42
CA GLU A 160 4.85 -12.87 -9.52
C GLU A 160 3.55 -12.33 -8.92
N THR A 161 3.55 -11.09 -8.43
CA THR A 161 2.35 -10.44 -7.88
C THR A 161 1.25 -10.35 -8.94
N ARG A 162 1.58 -9.95 -10.16
CA ARG A 162 0.58 -9.86 -11.24
C ARG A 162 0.02 -11.21 -11.62
N ARG A 163 0.85 -12.27 -11.60
CA ARG A 163 0.39 -13.65 -11.82
C ARG A 163 -0.59 -14.12 -10.74
N LEU A 164 -0.33 -13.78 -9.47
CA LEU A 164 -1.20 -14.15 -8.34
C LEU A 164 -2.48 -13.31 -8.31
N LEU A 165 -2.38 -12.02 -8.62
CA LEU A 165 -3.44 -11.02 -8.48
C LEU A 165 -3.67 -10.25 -9.80
N PRO A 166 -4.24 -10.90 -10.84
CA PRO A 166 -4.32 -10.31 -12.19
C PRO A 166 -5.23 -9.08 -12.29
N SER A 167 -6.14 -8.87 -11.33
CA SER A 167 -7.17 -7.82 -11.40
C SER A 167 -7.08 -6.77 -10.29
N VAL A 168 -6.19 -6.91 -9.32
CA VAL A 168 -6.01 -5.96 -8.23
C VAL A 168 -5.12 -4.80 -8.70
N VAL A 169 -5.38 -3.58 -8.20
CA VAL A 169 -4.50 -2.43 -8.49
C VAL A 169 -3.12 -2.68 -7.88
N LEU A 170 -2.11 -2.68 -8.72
CA LEU A 170 -0.72 -2.91 -8.34
C LEU A 170 0.10 -1.62 -8.48
N SER A 171 0.55 -1.09 -7.37
CA SER A 171 1.55 -0.04 -7.27
C SER A 171 2.94 -0.65 -7.09
N VAL A 172 3.95 -0.08 -7.73
CA VAL A 172 5.33 -0.53 -7.56
C VAL A 172 6.24 0.68 -7.32
N THR A 173 6.94 0.64 -6.20
CA THR A 173 7.94 1.66 -5.86
C THR A 173 9.27 1.37 -6.57
N VAL A 174 9.81 2.39 -7.23
CA VAL A 174 11.14 2.33 -7.83
C VAL A 174 12.18 2.72 -6.78
N PRO A 175 13.18 1.85 -6.48
CA PRO A 175 14.17 2.12 -5.46
C PRO A 175 15.03 3.36 -5.76
N HIS A 176 15.17 4.26 -4.80
CA HIS A 176 16.02 5.45 -4.94
C HIS A 176 17.51 5.14 -4.96
N THR A 177 17.89 3.93 -4.56
CA THR A 177 19.28 3.45 -4.62
C THR A 177 19.79 3.23 -6.04
N LEU A 178 18.88 3.15 -7.02
CA LEU A 178 19.22 3.12 -8.44
C LEU A 178 19.52 4.53 -8.95
N GLY A 179 20.44 4.66 -9.90
CA GLY A 179 20.66 5.90 -10.64
C GLY A 179 19.38 6.32 -11.39
N LEU A 180 19.17 7.62 -11.60
CA LEU A 180 17.94 8.13 -12.22
C LEU A 180 17.64 7.50 -13.60
N PRO A 181 18.61 7.28 -14.50
CA PRO A 181 18.36 6.58 -15.77
C PRO A 181 17.86 5.14 -15.56
N ASP A 182 18.39 4.43 -14.56
CA ASP A 182 18.00 3.06 -14.25
C ASP A 182 16.60 3.02 -13.59
N GLN A 183 16.24 4.04 -12.78
CA GLN A 183 14.89 4.20 -12.25
C GLN A 183 13.86 4.35 -13.39
N VAL A 184 14.17 5.17 -14.40
CA VAL A 184 13.32 5.37 -15.57
C VAL A 184 13.16 4.06 -16.34
N LYS A 185 14.27 3.39 -16.64
CA LYS A 185 14.25 2.10 -17.36
C LYS A 185 13.46 1.03 -16.61
N LEU A 186 13.63 0.95 -15.28
CA LEU A 186 12.83 0.01 -14.46
C LEU A 186 11.35 0.36 -14.54
N ALA A 187 10.97 1.63 -14.45
CA ALA A 187 9.57 2.05 -14.54
C ALA A 187 8.90 1.62 -15.87
N GLU A 188 9.63 1.77 -17.00
CA GLU A 188 9.14 1.29 -18.32
C GLU A 188 8.94 -0.23 -18.34
N LEU A 189 9.84 -1.00 -17.74
CA LEU A 189 9.70 -2.45 -17.64
C LEU A 189 8.54 -2.86 -16.72
N LEU A 190 8.35 -2.16 -15.60
CA LEU A 190 7.25 -2.40 -14.69
C LEU A 190 5.88 -2.14 -15.33
N GLU A 191 5.76 -1.08 -16.16
CA GLU A 191 4.57 -0.82 -16.96
C GLU A 191 4.27 -2.00 -17.92
N GLN A 192 5.30 -2.52 -18.61
CA GLN A 192 5.17 -3.66 -19.51
C GLN A 192 4.73 -4.94 -18.80
N GLU A 193 5.17 -5.14 -17.56
CA GLU A 193 4.78 -6.29 -16.72
C GLU A 193 3.44 -6.07 -15.99
N GLY A 194 2.76 -4.99 -16.28
CA GLY A 194 1.39 -4.73 -15.84
C GLY A 194 1.25 -4.06 -14.48
N ALA A 195 2.24 -3.32 -14.01
CA ALA A 195 2.02 -2.37 -12.93
C ALA A 195 0.95 -1.35 -13.35
N ASP A 196 0.13 -0.89 -12.40
CA ASP A 196 -0.90 0.12 -12.64
C ASP A 196 -0.44 1.52 -12.24
N ILE A 197 0.46 1.59 -11.29
CA ILE A 197 0.99 2.83 -10.73
C ILE A 197 2.50 2.64 -10.48
N ILE A 198 3.30 3.61 -10.87
CA ILE A 198 4.70 3.70 -10.43
C ILE A 198 4.77 4.67 -9.26
N GLN A 199 5.38 4.26 -8.16
CA GLN A 199 5.68 5.15 -7.05
C GLN A 199 7.16 5.51 -7.07
N THR A 200 7.49 6.80 -6.91
CA THR A 200 8.87 7.20 -6.70
C THR A 200 9.23 7.14 -5.23
N GLU A 201 10.51 6.91 -4.96
CA GLU A 201 11.09 6.98 -3.63
C GLU A 201 12.19 8.04 -3.64
N GLY A 202 12.19 8.95 -2.69
CA GLY A 202 13.25 9.92 -2.53
C GLY A 202 14.32 9.38 -1.59
N GLY A 203 15.60 9.55 -1.94
CA GLY A 203 16.67 9.29 -1.01
C GLY A 203 16.48 10.09 0.27
N LYS A 204 16.80 9.50 1.43
CA LYS A 204 16.70 10.19 2.72
C LYS A 204 17.68 11.37 2.79
N CYS A 205 17.23 12.57 2.43
CA CYS A 205 17.84 13.78 2.96
C CYS A 205 17.28 14.01 4.37
N SER A 206 17.78 13.27 5.36
CA SER A 206 17.33 13.35 6.74
C SER A 206 17.66 14.69 7.38
N HIS A 207 18.68 15.38 6.87
CA HIS A 207 19.16 16.66 7.36
C HIS A 207 19.34 17.63 6.20
N PRO A 208 18.30 18.36 5.80
CA PRO A 208 18.44 19.41 4.79
C PRO A 208 19.41 20.48 5.27
N SER A 209 20.25 21.00 4.37
CA SER A 209 21.27 22.02 4.69
C SER A 209 20.63 23.39 4.98
N LYS A 210 19.39 23.59 4.55
CA LYS A 210 18.64 24.83 4.69
C LYS A 210 17.46 24.68 5.65
N SER A 211 17.09 25.75 6.30
CA SER A 211 15.88 25.81 7.17
C SER A 211 14.65 26.26 6.39
N GLY A 212 13.47 26.04 6.96
CA GLY A 212 12.19 26.51 6.43
C GLY A 212 11.85 25.90 5.06
N VAL A 213 11.22 26.68 4.20
CA VAL A 213 10.75 26.24 2.89
C VAL A 213 11.86 25.69 2.00
N LEU A 214 13.05 26.29 2.05
CA LEU A 214 14.19 25.81 1.26
C LEU A 214 14.63 24.40 1.69
N GLY A 215 14.60 24.09 2.98
CA GLY A 215 14.88 22.74 3.47
C GLY A 215 13.83 21.72 3.08
N LEU A 216 12.54 22.12 3.04
CA LEU A 216 11.47 21.25 2.54
C LEU A 216 11.65 20.93 1.04
N ILE A 217 12.04 21.91 0.25
CA ILE A 217 12.32 21.72 -1.19
C ILE A 217 13.57 20.84 -1.38
N GLU A 218 14.63 21.08 -0.64
CA GLU A 218 15.85 20.27 -0.69
C GLU A 218 15.53 18.79 -0.36
N LYS A 219 14.73 18.55 0.66
CA LYS A 219 14.30 17.20 1.05
C LYS A 219 13.47 16.50 -0.04
N ALA A 220 12.63 17.23 -0.74
CA ALA A 220 11.76 16.67 -1.78
C ALA A 220 12.46 16.57 -3.15
N ALA A 221 13.58 17.28 -3.38
CA ALA A 221 14.21 17.40 -4.69
C ALA A 221 14.51 16.05 -5.39
N PRO A 222 15.03 15.00 -4.72
CA PRO A 222 15.29 13.72 -5.38
C PRO A 222 14.01 13.07 -5.92
N THR A 223 12.95 13.00 -5.14
CA THR A 223 11.69 12.39 -5.57
C THR A 223 10.96 13.23 -6.63
N LEU A 224 11.08 14.57 -6.58
CA LEU A 224 10.56 15.46 -7.62
C LEU A 224 11.27 15.23 -8.96
N ALA A 225 12.59 15.04 -8.94
CA ALA A 225 13.37 14.72 -10.13
C ALA A 225 13.01 13.35 -10.71
N ALA A 226 12.83 12.35 -9.84
CA ALA A 226 12.36 11.03 -10.25
C ALA A 226 10.95 11.08 -10.86
N ALA A 227 10.00 11.76 -10.20
CA ALA A 227 8.65 11.93 -10.72
C ALA A 227 8.63 12.65 -12.08
N TYR A 228 9.45 13.70 -12.23
CA TYR A 228 9.61 14.43 -13.49
C TYR A 228 10.10 13.52 -14.63
N SER A 229 11.10 12.70 -14.37
CA SER A 229 11.72 11.85 -15.40
C SER A 229 10.84 10.64 -15.73
N VAL A 230 10.33 9.95 -14.70
CA VAL A 230 9.52 8.73 -14.87
C VAL A 230 8.18 9.05 -15.53
N SER A 231 7.49 10.14 -15.13
CA SER A 231 6.18 10.51 -15.71
C SER A 231 6.22 10.86 -17.19
N ARG A 232 7.40 11.05 -17.77
CA ARG A 232 7.59 11.30 -19.22
C ARG A 232 7.94 10.03 -19.99
N ALA A 233 8.34 8.99 -19.29
CA ALA A 233 8.74 7.71 -19.88
C ALA A 233 7.59 6.70 -19.90
N VAL A 234 6.69 6.72 -18.90
CA VAL A 234 5.57 5.78 -18.78
C VAL A 234 4.22 6.46 -19.05
N LYS A 235 3.22 5.66 -19.44
CA LYS A 235 1.84 6.10 -19.68
C LYS A 235 0.95 5.93 -18.46
N ILE A 236 1.30 5.01 -17.57
CA ILE A 236 0.59 4.78 -16.32
C ILE A 236 0.85 5.90 -15.30
N PRO A 237 -0.05 6.12 -14.33
CA PRO A 237 0.12 7.14 -13.30
C PRO A 237 1.42 6.98 -12.52
N VAL A 238 2.06 8.11 -12.22
CA VAL A 238 3.23 8.18 -11.33
C VAL A 238 2.82 8.87 -10.04
N MET A 239 3.02 8.20 -8.91
CA MET A 239 2.87 8.75 -7.58
C MET A 239 4.22 9.23 -7.08
N CYS A 240 4.31 10.51 -6.70
CA CYS A 240 5.50 11.06 -6.07
C CYS A 240 5.43 10.83 -4.56
N SER A 241 6.41 10.15 -3.99
CA SER A 241 6.44 9.85 -2.56
C SER A 241 7.80 10.13 -1.96
N SER A 242 7.86 10.24 -0.63
CA SER A 242 9.04 10.52 0.18
C SER A 242 9.42 12.01 0.29
N GLY A 243 9.53 12.48 1.53
CA GLY A 243 10.00 13.84 1.84
C GLY A 243 9.03 14.97 1.48
N LEU A 244 7.79 14.66 1.12
CA LEU A 244 6.78 15.64 0.75
C LEU A 244 6.11 16.28 1.97
N SER A 245 5.59 17.50 1.75
CA SER A 245 4.84 18.32 2.69
C SER A 245 3.75 19.10 1.93
N SER A 246 2.91 19.85 2.63
CA SER A 246 1.93 20.75 2.00
C SER A 246 2.55 21.80 1.07
N VAL A 247 3.83 22.15 1.28
CA VAL A 247 4.58 23.06 0.39
C VAL A 247 5.01 22.35 -0.89
N THR A 248 5.48 21.12 -0.81
CA THR A 248 6.12 20.43 -1.94
C THR A 248 5.19 19.48 -2.70
N ALA A 249 4.04 19.12 -2.13
CA ALA A 249 3.04 18.30 -2.82
C ALA A 249 2.52 18.93 -4.13
N PRO A 250 2.21 20.23 -4.21
CA PRO A 250 1.86 20.87 -5.50
C PRO A 250 3.00 20.84 -6.52
N MET A 251 4.27 20.87 -6.05
CA MET A 251 5.44 20.78 -6.92
C MET A 251 5.53 19.40 -7.57
N ALA A 252 5.16 18.32 -6.84
CA ALA A 252 5.11 16.97 -7.39
C ALA A 252 4.10 16.88 -8.56
N ILE A 253 2.91 17.45 -8.39
CA ILE A 253 1.90 17.51 -9.46
C ILE A 253 2.44 18.31 -10.66
N THR A 254 3.11 19.43 -10.41
CA THR A 254 3.75 20.24 -11.47
C THR A 254 4.86 19.45 -12.18
N ALA A 255 5.62 18.63 -11.44
CA ALA A 255 6.67 17.76 -12.00
C ALA A 255 6.12 16.65 -12.91
N GLY A 256 4.81 16.36 -12.86
CA GLY A 256 4.16 15.36 -13.71
C GLY A 256 3.49 14.23 -12.94
N ALA A 257 3.60 14.20 -11.61
CA ALA A 257 2.94 13.19 -10.81
C ALA A 257 1.41 13.26 -10.94
N ALA A 258 0.77 12.11 -10.85
CA ALA A 258 -0.68 11.92 -10.81
C ALA A 258 -1.23 11.94 -9.37
N GLY A 259 -0.35 11.88 -8.39
CA GLY A 259 -0.67 11.91 -6.97
C GLY A 259 0.58 11.96 -6.11
N VAL A 260 0.37 12.06 -4.81
CA VAL A 260 1.43 12.12 -3.81
C VAL A 260 1.23 11.10 -2.70
N GLY A 261 2.33 10.52 -2.21
CA GLY A 261 2.37 9.63 -1.06
C GLY A 261 3.09 10.30 0.10
N VAL A 262 2.49 10.29 1.29
CA VAL A 262 3.03 10.94 2.48
C VAL A 262 3.01 9.97 3.67
N GLY A 263 4.17 9.71 4.24
CA GLY A 263 4.33 8.87 5.42
C GLY A 263 4.84 9.68 6.61
N SER A 264 6.13 9.93 6.66
CA SER A 264 6.82 10.46 7.84
C SER A 264 6.35 11.84 8.31
N ALA A 265 5.76 12.68 7.45
CA ALA A 265 5.20 13.96 7.86
C ALA A 265 3.98 13.79 8.78
N VAL A 266 3.22 12.71 8.59
CA VAL A 266 2.05 12.36 9.40
C VAL A 266 2.46 11.47 10.58
N ASN A 267 3.21 10.39 10.33
CA ASN A 267 3.53 9.38 11.35
C ASN A 267 4.41 9.89 12.51
N LYS A 268 5.13 10.99 12.32
CA LYS A 268 5.92 11.63 13.39
C LYS A 268 5.09 12.42 14.37
N LEU A 269 3.84 12.69 14.05
CA LEU A 269 2.90 13.40 14.90
C LEU A 269 2.22 12.37 15.80
N ASN A 270 2.61 12.29 17.07
CA ASN A 270 2.06 11.32 18.01
C ASN A 270 0.67 11.73 18.57
N ASP A 271 -0.10 12.46 17.77
CA ASP A 271 -1.44 12.94 18.09
C ASP A 271 -2.34 12.90 16.85
N VAL A 272 -3.49 12.22 16.96
CA VAL A 272 -4.39 12.01 15.82
C VAL A 272 -4.98 13.32 15.29
N VAL A 273 -5.21 14.33 16.13
CA VAL A 273 -5.75 15.62 15.71
C VAL A 273 -4.70 16.37 14.88
N ALA A 274 -3.44 16.34 15.33
CA ALA A 274 -2.33 16.90 14.58
C ALA A 274 -2.12 16.18 13.25
N MET A 275 -2.23 14.84 13.23
CA MET A 275 -2.19 14.04 11.98
C MET A 275 -3.32 14.46 11.02
N ILE A 276 -4.55 14.60 11.50
CA ILE A 276 -5.69 15.06 10.68
C ILE A 276 -5.41 16.45 10.08
N ALA A 277 -4.88 17.37 10.90
CA ALA A 277 -4.57 18.73 10.45
C ALA A 277 -3.49 18.74 9.37
N GLU A 278 -2.45 17.91 9.50
CA GLU A 278 -1.38 17.79 8.50
C GLU A 278 -1.91 17.17 7.20
N VAL A 279 -2.67 16.07 7.27
CA VAL A 279 -3.28 15.47 6.09
C VAL A 279 -4.18 16.47 5.37
N ARG A 280 -4.99 17.22 6.10
CA ARG A 280 -5.86 18.27 5.54
C ARG A 280 -5.06 19.39 4.88
N SER A 281 -3.99 19.83 5.51
CA SER A 281 -3.09 20.86 4.94
C SER A 281 -2.53 20.41 3.59
N ILE A 282 -2.14 19.12 3.48
CA ILE A 282 -1.65 18.55 2.24
C ILE A 282 -2.77 18.42 1.20
N ALA A 283 -3.93 17.89 1.58
CA ALA A 283 -5.09 17.76 0.70
C ALA A 283 -5.53 19.13 0.13
N ASP A 284 -5.59 20.15 0.99
CA ASP A 284 -5.92 21.52 0.57
C ASP A 284 -4.88 22.11 -0.39
N SER A 285 -3.61 21.77 -0.21
CA SER A 285 -2.54 22.22 -1.09
C SER A 285 -2.64 21.63 -2.51
N LEU A 286 -3.24 20.45 -2.64
CA LEU A 286 -3.49 19.76 -3.92
C LEU A 286 -4.77 20.22 -4.61
N ALA A 287 -5.67 20.93 -3.91
CA ALA A 287 -6.90 21.42 -4.48
C ALA A 287 -6.62 22.42 -5.63
N PRO A 288 -7.45 22.46 -6.70
CA PRO A 288 -7.33 23.42 -7.77
C PRO A 288 -7.28 24.85 -7.25
N SER A 289 -6.48 25.72 -7.88
CA SER A 289 -6.26 27.12 -7.44
C SER A 289 -7.56 27.91 -7.30
N ALA A 290 -8.58 27.65 -8.12
CA ALA A 290 -9.89 28.27 -8.00
C ALA A 290 -10.61 27.93 -6.68
N ALA A 291 -10.47 26.71 -6.18
CA ALA A 291 -11.04 26.29 -4.90
C ALA A 291 -10.27 26.88 -3.71
N ARG A 292 -8.99 27.20 -3.88
CA ARG A 292 -8.17 27.88 -2.86
C ARG A 292 -8.52 29.34 -2.67
N LEU A 293 -8.92 30.02 -3.74
CA LEU A 293 -9.29 31.43 -3.73
C LEU A 293 -10.73 31.70 -3.24
N SER A 294 -11.59 30.66 -3.22
CA SER A 294 -12.99 30.80 -2.80
C SER A 294 -13.22 30.49 -1.31
N ARG A 295 -12.19 30.12 -0.54
CA ARG A 295 -12.32 30.04 0.92
C ARG A 295 -12.33 31.46 1.48
N PRO A 296 -13.36 31.87 2.24
CA PRO A 296 -13.33 33.15 2.93
C PRO A 296 -12.19 33.12 3.94
N ASP A 297 -11.17 33.93 3.72
CA ASP A 297 -10.19 34.32 4.72
C ASP A 297 -10.92 35.04 5.84
N GLY A 298 -11.36 34.29 6.85
CA GLY A 298 -12.16 34.90 7.87
C GLY A 298 -12.35 34.06 9.11
N ALA A 299 -11.27 33.71 9.78
CA ALA A 299 -11.29 33.48 11.22
C ALA A 299 -9.87 33.60 11.79
N PHE A 300 -9.17 34.68 11.54
CA PHE A 300 -8.17 35.11 12.51
C PHE A 300 -8.94 35.65 13.71
N LEU A 301 -8.93 34.90 14.79
CA LEU A 301 -9.34 35.34 16.13
C LEU A 301 -8.65 36.68 16.40
N LYS A 302 -9.48 37.73 16.46
CA LYS A 302 -9.10 38.94 17.21
C LYS A 302 -9.14 38.55 18.67
N MET A 303 -7.99 38.47 19.28
CA MET A 303 -7.85 38.67 20.72
C MET A 303 -7.75 40.16 20.98
#